data_8ea84b7c75d51221930125f1b33bbcc2
#
_entry.id   8ea84b7c75d51221930125f1b33bbcc2
#
_cell.length_a   1.000
_cell.length_b   1.000
_cell.length_c   1.000
_cell.angle_alpha   90.00
_cell.angle_beta   90.00
_cell.angle_gamma   90.00
#
_symmetry.space_group_name_H-M   'P 1'
#
loop_
_entity.id
_entity.type
_entity.pdbx_description
1 polymer ?
#
loop_
_entity_poly.entity_id
_entity_poly.type
_entity_poly.pdbx_seq_one_letter_code
_entity_poly.pdbx_strand_id
1 'polypeptide(L)'
;MNLNYLRYFRVLAKLEHYTKAAEELSITQPSLSHAMSSLEKDLGTYLFERDGRNIKLTKYGKIYYEYVERALGELEEGEKRIKELIGIGTGSVELGYIFTLGPEFVPKLVNGFINEEGNSKVKFTFGQGTTSCLLKDLKSEKYDIVFSSIAKDEEEI
;
A
#
# COMPACT_ATOMS: atom_id res chain seq x y z
N MET A 1 -9.71 -9.15 22.00
CA MET A 1 -9.20 -7.89 21.43
C MET A 1 -8.94 -8.10 19.92
N ASN A 2 -9.43 -7.23 19.06
CA ASN A 2 -9.33 -7.32 17.59
C ASN A 2 -8.36 -6.23 17.08
N LEU A 3 -7.37 -6.61 16.24
CA LEU A 3 -6.35 -5.68 15.71
C LEU A 3 -6.99 -4.53 14.90
N ASN A 4 -8.08 -4.80 14.16
CA ASN A 4 -8.80 -3.74 13.46
C ASN A 4 -9.39 -2.70 14.40
N TYR A 5 -9.82 -3.09 15.61
CA TYR A 5 -10.33 -2.14 16.59
C TYR A 5 -9.22 -1.22 17.11
N LEU A 6 -7.98 -1.70 17.19
CA LEU A 6 -6.82 -0.86 17.53
C LEU A 6 -6.50 0.14 16.39
N ARG A 7 -6.59 -0.29 15.13
CA ARG A 7 -6.44 0.61 13.97
C ARG A 7 -7.54 1.67 13.95
N TYR A 8 -8.77 1.31 14.20
CA TYR A 8 -9.90 2.24 14.30
C TYR A 8 -9.73 3.23 15.46
N PHE A 9 -9.31 2.74 16.62
CA PHE A 9 -8.99 3.58 17.75
C PHE A 9 -7.89 4.58 17.44
N ARG A 10 -6.80 4.18 16.78
CA ARG A 10 -5.70 5.07 16.36
C ARG A 10 -6.19 6.22 15.49
N VAL A 11 -7.02 5.94 14.49
CA VAL A 11 -7.56 6.98 13.59
C VAL A 11 -8.54 7.89 14.34
N LEU A 12 -9.46 7.31 15.12
CA LEU A 12 -10.41 8.10 15.89
C LEU A 12 -9.73 9.00 16.94
N ALA A 13 -8.66 8.52 17.56
CA ALA A 13 -7.87 9.28 18.53
C ALA A 13 -7.16 10.49 17.90
N LYS A 14 -6.73 10.37 16.64
CA LYS A 14 -6.11 11.49 15.90
C LYS A 14 -7.11 12.54 15.47
N LEU A 15 -8.31 12.12 15.05
CA LEU A 15 -9.31 13.02 14.48
C LEU A 15 -10.32 13.57 15.49
N GLU A 16 -10.48 12.88 16.62
CA GLU A 16 -11.45 13.20 17.68
C GLU A 16 -12.88 13.49 17.17
N HIS A 17 -13.23 12.85 16.02
CA HIS A 17 -14.48 13.06 15.32
C HIS A 17 -14.95 11.78 14.63
N TYR A 18 -16.03 11.18 15.12
CA TYR A 18 -16.53 9.87 14.63
C TYR A 18 -16.81 9.82 13.12
N THR A 19 -17.50 10.84 12.58
CA THR A 19 -17.88 10.83 11.16
C THR A 19 -16.64 10.88 10.25
N LYS A 20 -15.71 11.80 10.52
CA LYS A 20 -14.46 11.93 9.74
C LYS A 20 -13.60 10.67 9.85
N ALA A 21 -13.50 10.09 11.04
CA ALA A 21 -12.75 8.85 11.23
C ALA A 21 -13.38 7.66 10.50
N ALA A 22 -14.71 7.57 10.47
CA ALA A 22 -15.41 6.53 9.73
C ALA A 22 -15.22 6.68 8.21
N GLU A 23 -15.25 7.92 7.69
CA GLU A 23 -14.94 8.24 6.28
C GLU A 23 -13.51 7.84 5.92
N GLU A 24 -12.51 8.23 6.72
CA GLU A 24 -11.09 7.87 6.49
C GLU A 24 -10.88 6.35 6.51
N LEU A 25 -11.57 5.65 7.40
CA LEU A 25 -11.52 4.18 7.51
C LEU A 25 -12.38 3.45 6.47
N SER A 26 -13.16 4.17 5.65
CA SER A 26 -14.12 3.60 4.68
C SER A 26 -15.12 2.64 5.33
N ILE A 27 -15.61 2.97 6.53
CA ILE A 27 -16.62 2.22 7.27
C ILE A 27 -17.78 3.12 7.68
N THR A 28 -18.88 2.52 8.18
CA THR A 28 -19.99 3.30 8.72
C THR A 28 -19.70 3.80 10.13
N GLN A 29 -20.20 4.98 10.48
CA GLN A 29 -20.05 5.52 11.84
C GLN A 29 -20.62 4.61 12.94
N PRO A 30 -21.78 3.92 12.76
CA PRO A 30 -22.25 2.91 13.71
C PRO A 30 -21.26 1.76 13.91
N SER A 31 -20.61 1.28 12.83
CA SER A 31 -19.59 0.22 12.92
C SER A 31 -18.38 0.67 13.74
N LEU A 32 -17.91 1.91 13.52
CA LEU A 32 -16.84 2.49 14.32
C LEU A 32 -17.22 2.64 15.80
N SER A 33 -18.43 3.13 16.08
CA SER A 33 -18.94 3.28 17.43
C SER A 33 -19.05 1.93 18.16
N HIS A 34 -19.53 0.90 17.47
CA HIS A 34 -19.59 -0.46 18.02
C HIS A 34 -18.19 -1.01 18.33
N ALA A 35 -17.23 -0.81 17.43
CA ALA A 35 -15.84 -1.24 17.64
C ALA A 35 -15.22 -0.57 18.87
N MET A 36 -15.44 0.74 19.06
CA MET A 36 -14.95 1.47 20.23
C MET A 36 -15.62 0.99 21.51
N SER A 37 -16.93 0.82 21.51
CA SER A 37 -17.65 0.30 22.69
C SER A 37 -17.18 -1.10 23.08
N SER A 38 -16.88 -1.97 22.09
CA SER A 38 -16.32 -3.31 22.35
C SER A 38 -14.92 -3.22 22.96
N LEU A 39 -14.06 -2.33 22.44
CA LEU A 39 -12.71 -2.12 22.95
C LEU A 39 -12.73 -1.57 24.38
N GLU A 40 -13.57 -0.58 24.66
CA GLU A 40 -13.75 0.00 25.98
C GLU A 40 -14.29 -1.03 26.99
N LYS A 41 -15.21 -1.90 26.56
CA LYS A 41 -15.71 -3.01 27.37
C LYS A 41 -14.61 -4.01 27.71
N ASP A 42 -13.77 -4.37 26.74
CA ASP A 42 -12.64 -5.29 26.95
C ASP A 42 -11.63 -4.72 27.96
N LEU A 43 -11.42 -3.40 27.95
CA LEU A 43 -10.49 -2.68 28.83
C LEU A 43 -11.13 -2.32 30.19
N GLY A 44 -12.46 -2.37 30.31
CA GLY A 44 -13.20 -1.99 31.54
C GLY A 44 -13.18 -0.49 31.83
N THR A 45 -12.88 0.35 30.84
CA THR A 45 -12.82 1.82 30.99
C THR A 45 -13.14 2.53 29.68
N TYR A 46 -13.56 3.80 29.79
CA TYR A 46 -13.80 4.65 28.61
C TYR A 46 -12.50 5.27 28.13
N LEU A 47 -12.27 5.20 26.81
CA LEU A 47 -11.12 5.80 26.14
C LEU A 47 -11.43 7.21 25.62
N PHE A 48 -12.71 7.50 25.37
CA PHE A 48 -13.21 8.79 24.91
C PHE A 48 -14.23 9.38 25.87
N GLU A 49 -14.25 10.71 25.93
CA GLU A 49 -15.27 11.49 26.61
C GLU A 49 -15.85 12.56 25.69
N ARG A 50 -17.04 13.05 25.96
CA ARG A 50 -17.67 14.11 25.18
C ARG A 50 -16.97 15.44 25.39
N ASP A 51 -16.75 16.17 24.30
CA ASP A 51 -16.25 17.55 24.31
C ASP A 51 -17.13 18.40 23.39
N GLY A 52 -18.22 18.93 23.93
CA GLY A 52 -19.26 19.62 23.16
C GLY A 52 -19.93 18.71 22.12
N ARG A 53 -19.75 19.04 20.84
CA ARG A 53 -20.25 18.23 19.70
C ARG A 53 -19.28 17.14 19.25
N ASN A 54 -18.05 17.18 19.76
CA ASN A 54 -16.98 16.23 19.43
C ASN A 54 -16.70 15.29 20.60
N ILE A 55 -15.64 14.53 20.46
CA ILE A 55 -15.06 13.69 21.51
C ILE A 55 -13.59 14.05 21.68
N LYS A 56 -13.05 13.72 22.85
CA LYS A 56 -11.61 13.78 23.13
C LYS A 56 -11.17 12.54 23.90
N LEU A 57 -9.88 12.26 23.88
CA LEU A 57 -9.31 11.18 24.67
C LEU A 57 -9.42 11.46 26.18
N THR A 58 -9.88 10.47 26.94
CA THR A 58 -9.74 10.45 28.39
C THR A 58 -8.27 10.31 28.81
N LYS A 59 -7.97 10.42 30.11
CA LYS A 59 -6.63 10.08 30.63
C LYS A 59 -6.22 8.65 30.25
N TYR A 60 -7.14 7.70 30.30
CA TYR A 60 -6.89 6.30 29.95
C TYR A 60 -6.71 6.14 28.45
N GLY A 61 -7.51 6.85 27.64
CA GLY A 61 -7.38 6.90 26.19
C GLY A 61 -6.01 7.39 25.75
N LYS A 62 -5.47 8.45 26.36
CA LYS A 62 -4.13 8.98 26.06
C LYS A 62 -3.03 7.96 26.33
N ILE A 63 -3.07 7.33 27.52
CA ILE A 63 -2.11 6.28 27.86
C ILE A 63 -2.19 5.13 26.86
N TYR A 64 -3.42 4.65 26.58
CA TYR A 64 -3.60 3.53 25.66
C TYR A 64 -3.19 3.85 24.25
N TYR A 65 -3.42 5.08 23.79
CA TYR A 65 -3.01 5.55 22.47
C TYR A 65 -1.50 5.42 22.23
N GLU A 66 -0.67 5.80 23.20
CA GLU A 66 0.79 5.68 23.10
C GLU A 66 1.24 4.22 22.93
N TYR A 67 0.58 3.28 23.61
CA TYR A 67 0.89 1.85 23.46
C TYR A 67 0.38 1.28 22.14
N VAL A 68 -0.82 1.67 21.72
CA VAL A 68 -1.39 1.23 20.43
C VAL A 68 -0.57 1.74 19.26
N GLU A 69 -0.13 3.00 19.28
CA GLU A 69 0.72 3.60 18.23
C GLU A 69 2.04 2.82 18.10
N ARG A 70 2.70 2.52 19.21
CA ARG A 70 3.93 1.71 19.19
C ARG A 70 3.68 0.29 18.69
N ALA A 71 2.66 -0.39 19.21
CA ALA A 71 2.37 -1.76 18.82
C ALA A 71 2.03 -1.90 17.33
N LEU A 72 1.22 -0.99 16.78
CA LEU A 72 0.91 -0.98 15.36
C LEU A 72 2.13 -0.61 14.52
N GLY A 73 2.97 0.31 14.96
CA GLY A 73 4.21 0.68 14.30
C GLY A 73 5.21 -0.49 14.22
N GLU A 74 5.36 -1.27 15.29
CA GLU A 74 6.20 -2.48 15.29
C GLU A 74 5.69 -3.55 14.31
N LEU A 75 4.38 -3.73 14.21
CA LEU A 75 3.78 -4.64 13.24
C LEU A 75 4.00 -4.15 11.80
N GLU A 76 3.80 -2.87 11.53
CA GLU A 76 4.05 -2.25 10.22
C GLU A 76 5.54 -2.39 9.81
N GLU A 77 6.46 -2.16 10.74
CA GLU A 77 7.89 -2.37 10.48
C GLU A 77 8.25 -3.85 10.24
N GLY A 78 7.62 -4.76 11.00
CA GLY A 78 7.79 -6.21 10.78
C GLY A 78 7.31 -6.65 9.41
N GLU A 79 6.14 -6.19 8.98
CA GLU A 79 5.60 -6.44 7.64
C GLU A 79 6.54 -5.90 6.55
N LYS A 80 7.08 -4.69 6.74
CA LYS A 80 8.04 -4.08 5.81
C LYS A 80 9.32 -4.90 5.69
N ARG A 81 9.89 -5.34 6.81
CA ARG A 81 11.10 -6.20 6.81
C ARG A 81 10.87 -7.53 6.11
N ILE A 82 9.71 -8.14 6.32
CA ILE A 82 9.36 -9.38 5.61
C ILE A 82 9.29 -9.13 4.11
N LYS A 83 8.61 -8.07 3.66
CA LYS A 83 8.54 -7.69 2.24
C LYS A 83 9.94 -7.45 1.64
N GLU A 84 10.82 -6.81 2.38
CA GLU A 84 12.22 -6.60 1.96
C GLU A 84 12.99 -7.92 1.83
N LEU A 85 12.81 -8.87 2.78
CA LEU A 85 13.49 -10.17 2.76
C LEU A 85 13.01 -11.10 1.63
N ILE A 86 11.72 -11.10 1.34
CA ILE A 86 11.15 -11.91 0.25
C ILE A 86 11.25 -11.23 -1.11
N GLY A 87 11.89 -10.07 -1.19
CA GLY A 87 12.14 -9.35 -2.43
C GLY A 87 10.93 -8.65 -3.04
N ILE A 88 9.80 -8.57 -2.33
CA ILE A 88 8.64 -7.80 -2.83
C ILE A 88 9.04 -6.33 -2.96
N GLY A 89 8.93 -5.79 -4.17
CA GLY A 89 9.37 -4.43 -4.49
C GLY A 89 10.89 -4.26 -4.62
N THR A 90 11.66 -5.37 -4.65
CA THR A 90 13.08 -5.39 -4.99
C THR A 90 13.32 -6.37 -6.13
N GLY A 91 14.27 -6.09 -7.00
CA GLY A 91 14.60 -6.94 -8.14
C GLY A 91 15.06 -6.13 -9.33
N SER A 92 15.20 -6.80 -10.48
CA SER A 92 15.46 -6.15 -11.76
C SER A 92 14.41 -6.59 -12.78
N VAL A 93 14.02 -5.66 -13.62
CA VAL A 93 13.14 -5.90 -14.78
C VAL A 93 13.90 -5.54 -16.03
N GLU A 94 14.10 -6.52 -16.90
CA GLU A 94 14.67 -6.33 -18.23
C GLU A 94 13.54 -6.00 -19.21
N LEU A 95 13.44 -4.73 -19.63
CA LEU A 95 12.34 -4.22 -20.42
C LEU A 95 12.78 -3.87 -21.86
N GLY A 96 12.25 -4.61 -22.84
CA GLY A 96 12.45 -4.34 -24.25
C GLY A 96 11.31 -3.50 -24.85
N TYR A 97 11.62 -2.56 -25.77
CA TYR A 97 10.57 -1.79 -26.44
C TYR A 97 10.98 -1.27 -27.82
N ILE A 98 9.99 -1.03 -28.68
CA ILE A 98 10.22 -0.41 -30.00
C ILE A 98 10.49 1.09 -29.82
N PHE A 99 11.30 1.64 -30.74
CA PHE A 99 11.79 3.03 -30.67
C PHE A 99 10.70 4.08 -30.48
N THR A 100 9.51 3.86 -31.06
CA THR A 100 8.39 4.81 -30.99
C THR A 100 7.80 4.97 -29.57
N LEU A 101 8.02 4.01 -28.67
CA LEU A 101 7.52 4.04 -27.29
C LEU A 101 8.51 4.62 -26.29
N GLY A 102 9.78 4.80 -26.70
CA GLY A 102 10.85 5.27 -25.84
C GLY A 102 10.70 6.70 -25.32
N PRO A 103 10.29 7.68 -26.15
CA PRO A 103 10.30 9.08 -25.70
C PRO A 103 9.30 9.42 -24.61
N GLU A 104 8.13 8.80 -24.60
CA GLU A 104 7.04 9.21 -23.70
C GLU A 104 6.42 8.03 -22.93
N PHE A 105 6.03 6.97 -23.62
CA PHE A 105 5.28 5.86 -23.02
C PHE A 105 6.07 5.13 -21.93
N VAL A 106 7.27 4.66 -22.25
CA VAL A 106 8.09 3.86 -21.31
C VAL A 106 8.51 4.66 -20.08
N PRO A 107 9.01 5.90 -20.20
CA PRO A 107 9.34 6.70 -19.02
C PRO A 107 8.13 6.97 -18.13
N LYS A 108 6.96 7.26 -18.70
CA LYS A 108 5.73 7.49 -17.95
C LYS A 108 5.27 6.25 -17.18
N LEU A 109 5.31 5.08 -17.85
CA LEU A 109 4.95 3.80 -17.25
C LEU A 109 5.88 3.44 -16.08
N VAL A 110 7.19 3.51 -16.31
CA VAL A 110 8.20 3.14 -15.31
C VAL A 110 8.18 4.09 -14.13
N ASN A 111 8.06 5.40 -14.36
CA ASN A 111 7.91 6.37 -13.28
C ASN A 111 6.62 6.16 -12.48
N GLY A 112 5.51 5.83 -13.14
CA GLY A 112 4.27 5.46 -12.44
C GLY A 112 4.49 4.28 -11.50
N PHE A 113 5.11 3.22 -11.99
CA PHE A 113 5.39 2.01 -11.21
C PHE A 113 6.37 2.25 -10.04
N ILE A 114 7.47 2.97 -10.27
CA ILE A 114 8.49 3.22 -9.23
C ILE A 114 7.94 4.12 -8.10
N ASN A 115 7.00 5.02 -8.43
CA ASN A 115 6.40 5.91 -7.45
C ASN A 115 5.29 5.24 -6.60
N GLU A 116 4.85 4.03 -6.91
CA GLU A 116 3.97 3.26 -6.05
C GLU A 116 4.72 2.76 -4.81
N GLU A 117 3.99 2.69 -3.71
CA GLU A 117 4.56 2.27 -2.43
C GLU A 117 5.15 0.85 -2.49
N GLY A 118 6.42 0.73 -2.14
CA GLY A 118 7.15 -0.54 -2.15
C GLY A 118 7.99 -0.80 -3.42
N ASN A 119 7.79 -0.07 -4.52
CA ASN A 119 8.45 -0.35 -5.81
C ASN A 119 9.74 0.46 -6.05
N SER A 120 10.08 1.40 -5.16
CA SER A 120 11.21 2.34 -5.34
C SER A 120 12.59 1.69 -5.46
N LYS A 121 12.73 0.41 -5.07
CA LYS A 121 14.00 -0.34 -5.13
C LYS A 121 14.11 -1.24 -6.36
N VAL A 122 13.06 -1.33 -7.20
CA VAL A 122 13.09 -2.11 -8.45
C VAL A 122 13.99 -1.40 -9.46
N LYS A 123 14.93 -2.16 -10.02
CA LYS A 123 15.84 -1.66 -11.07
C LYS A 123 15.28 -2.04 -12.43
N PHE A 124 15.33 -1.12 -13.37
CA PHE A 124 14.96 -1.36 -14.75
C PHE A 124 16.18 -1.30 -15.65
N THR A 125 16.35 -2.31 -16.48
CA THR A 125 17.29 -2.32 -17.60
C THR A 125 16.49 -2.23 -18.90
N PHE A 126 16.95 -1.42 -19.83
CA PHE A 126 16.20 -1.08 -21.02
C PHE A 126 16.91 -1.55 -22.29
N GLY A 127 16.14 -2.13 -23.23
CA GLY A 127 16.62 -2.43 -24.55
C GLY A 127 15.65 -1.96 -25.62
N GLN A 128 16.18 -1.51 -26.75
CA GLN A 128 15.40 -1.05 -27.89
C GLN A 128 15.69 -1.92 -29.12
N GLY A 129 14.63 -2.15 -29.90
CA GLY A 129 14.78 -2.96 -31.12
C GLY A 129 13.54 -2.95 -31.99
N THR A 130 13.59 -3.78 -33.03
CA THR A 130 12.43 -4.09 -33.90
C THR A 130 11.55 -5.13 -33.20
N THR A 131 10.25 -5.18 -33.53
CA THR A 131 9.31 -6.15 -32.98
C THR A 131 9.85 -7.58 -33.05
N SER A 132 10.38 -8.01 -34.23
CA SER A 132 10.88 -9.37 -34.39
C SER A 132 12.12 -9.70 -33.53
N CYS A 133 13.03 -8.74 -33.34
CA CYS A 133 14.18 -8.92 -32.45
C CYS A 133 13.72 -9.00 -30.98
N LEU A 134 12.83 -8.11 -30.56
CA LEU A 134 12.35 -8.06 -29.20
C LEU A 134 11.58 -9.33 -28.82
N LEU A 135 10.75 -9.87 -29.72
CA LEU A 135 10.01 -11.11 -29.46
C LEU A 135 10.95 -12.32 -29.40
N LYS A 136 11.99 -12.37 -30.25
CA LYS A 136 13.02 -13.40 -30.17
C LYS A 136 13.77 -13.31 -28.83
N ASP A 137 14.13 -12.11 -28.41
CA ASP A 137 14.84 -11.86 -27.16
C ASP A 137 13.95 -12.17 -25.94
N LEU A 138 12.63 -11.94 -26.01
CA LEU A 138 11.64 -12.34 -24.97
C LEU A 138 11.58 -13.88 -24.85
N LYS A 139 11.47 -14.60 -25.98
CA LYS A 139 11.46 -16.09 -25.99
C LYS A 139 12.77 -16.70 -25.48
N SER A 140 13.88 -15.99 -25.56
CA SER A 140 15.17 -16.41 -24.99
C SER A 140 15.41 -15.91 -23.57
N GLU A 141 14.37 -15.39 -22.88
CA GLU A 141 14.42 -14.90 -21.50
C GLU A 141 15.41 -13.74 -21.29
N LYS A 142 15.77 -13.01 -22.35
CA LYS A 142 16.63 -11.82 -22.26
C LYS A 142 15.86 -10.61 -21.75
N TYR A 143 14.56 -10.55 -22.00
CA TYR A 143 13.64 -9.55 -21.47
C TYR A 143 12.54 -10.23 -20.70
N ASP A 144 12.13 -9.63 -19.57
CA ASP A 144 10.97 -10.04 -18.79
C ASP A 144 9.68 -9.51 -19.42
N ILE A 145 9.75 -8.31 -20.01
CA ILE A 145 8.60 -7.61 -20.60
C ILE A 145 9.04 -6.97 -21.92
N VAL A 146 8.17 -7.04 -22.92
CA VAL A 146 8.39 -6.37 -24.22
C VAL A 146 7.16 -5.57 -24.62
N PHE A 147 7.37 -4.32 -25.02
CA PHE A 147 6.36 -3.46 -25.66
C PHE A 147 6.67 -3.33 -27.16
N SER A 148 5.83 -3.92 -27.98
CA SER A 148 6.02 -3.95 -29.43
C SER A 148 4.72 -3.71 -30.19
N SER A 149 4.82 -3.64 -31.53
CA SER A 149 3.66 -3.70 -32.43
C SER A 149 3.12 -5.13 -32.50
N ILE A 150 1.87 -5.28 -32.95
CA ILE A 150 1.25 -6.59 -33.19
C ILE A 150 2.07 -7.34 -34.25
N ALA A 151 2.51 -8.53 -33.91
CA ALA A 151 3.11 -9.46 -34.85
C ALA A 151 2.01 -10.33 -35.46
N LYS A 152 1.91 -10.37 -36.81
CA LYS A 152 0.81 -11.05 -37.51
C LYS A 152 0.90 -12.57 -37.50
N ASP A 153 2.05 -13.14 -37.17
CA ASP A 153 2.34 -14.58 -37.32
C ASP A 153 2.72 -15.30 -36.01
N GLU A 154 2.44 -14.71 -34.84
CA GLU A 154 2.76 -15.34 -33.57
C GLU A 154 1.49 -15.59 -32.75
N GLU A 155 0.95 -16.82 -32.85
CA GLU A 155 -0.24 -17.26 -32.12
C GLU A 155 0.01 -17.60 -30.65
N GLU A 156 1.29 -17.70 -30.18
CA GLU A 156 1.65 -18.03 -28.78
C GLU A 156 2.86 -17.20 -28.33
N ILE A 157 2.57 -16.15 -27.57
CA ILE A 157 3.53 -15.49 -26.67
C ILE A 157 2.91 -15.34 -25.31
#